data_580cc08c94b957c0186a5beac93742df
#
_entry.id   580cc08c94b957c0186a5beac93742df
#
_cell.length_a   1.000
_cell.length_b   1.000
_cell.length_c   1.000
_cell.angle_alpha   90.00
_cell.angle_beta   90.00
_cell.angle_gamma   90.00
#
_symmetry.space_group_name_H-M   'P 1'
#
loop_
_entity.id
_entity.type
_entity.pdbx_description
1 polymer ?
#
loop_
_entity_poly.entity_id
_entity_poly.type
_entity_poly.pdbx_seq_one_letter_code
_entity_poly.pdbx_strand_id
1 'polypeptide(L)' 'MDIKLSKMQIIHLGNICKKGWGGYSKPSDDLEEMVKNGLLTKEAGPFGDVVYRPTNKGRGYINF' A
#
# COMPACT_ATOMS: atom_id res chain seq x y z
N MET A 1 -10.12 12.51 10.40
CA MET A 1 -9.56 11.60 11.43
C MET A 1 -8.27 10.99 10.91
N ASP A 2 -7.20 11.11 11.67
CA ASP A 2 -5.91 10.63 11.24
C ASP A 2 -5.80 9.12 11.38
N ILE A 3 -5.31 8.47 10.33
CA ILE A 3 -5.05 7.04 10.35
C ILE A 3 -3.64 6.85 10.88
N LYS A 4 -3.53 6.05 11.93
CA LYS A 4 -2.24 5.79 12.53
C LYS A 4 -1.64 4.51 11.92
N LEU A 5 -0.53 4.65 11.24
CA LEU A 5 0.13 3.54 10.59
C LEU A 5 1.22 2.95 11.48
N SER A 6 1.38 1.63 11.43
CA SER A 6 2.47 0.96 12.10
C SER A 6 3.77 1.24 11.37
N LYS A 7 4.91 0.96 12.01
CA LYS A 7 6.21 1.15 11.40
C LYS A 7 6.34 0.34 10.10
N MET A 8 5.86 -0.91 10.11
CA MET A 8 5.91 -1.76 8.91
C MET A 8 5.02 -1.23 7.81
N GLN A 9 3.85 -0.70 8.15
CA GLN A 9 2.96 -0.11 7.16
C GLN A 9 3.61 1.11 6.50
N ILE A 10 4.28 1.94 7.28
CA ILE A 10 5.00 3.11 6.75
C ILE A 10 6.09 2.67 5.78
N ILE A 11 6.84 1.63 6.13
CA ILE A 11 7.90 1.12 5.28
C ILE A 11 7.33 0.60 3.95
N HIS A 12 6.26 -0.20 4.01
CA HIS A 12 5.62 -0.74 2.81
C HIS A 12 5.03 0.37 1.94
N LEU A 13 4.33 1.31 2.57
CA LEU A 13 3.72 2.43 1.84
C LEU A 13 4.80 3.29 1.16
N GLY A 14 5.90 3.55 1.87
CA GLY A 14 7.01 4.31 1.31
C GLY A 14 7.61 3.64 0.08
N ASN A 15 7.82 2.33 0.14
CA ASN A 15 8.37 1.57 -0.98
C ASN A 15 7.41 1.56 -2.16
N ILE A 16 6.10 1.39 -1.90
CA ILE A 16 5.08 1.39 -2.95
C ILE A 16 4.99 2.76 -3.61
N CYS A 17 5.01 3.83 -2.82
CA CYS A 17 4.99 5.20 -3.36
C CYS A 17 6.23 5.49 -4.21
N LYS A 18 7.38 5.02 -3.78
CA LYS A 18 8.64 5.25 -4.49
C LYS A 18 8.64 4.58 -5.86
N LYS A 19 8.13 3.35 -5.94
CA LYS A 19 8.07 2.62 -7.21
C LYS A 19 6.81 2.91 -8.01
N GLY A 20 5.75 3.36 -7.35
CA GLY A 20 4.44 3.53 -7.94
C GLY A 20 3.59 2.28 -7.88
N TRP A 21 4.12 1.18 -7.39
CA TRP A 21 3.40 -0.09 -7.23
C TRP A 21 4.20 -1.02 -6.34
N GLY A 22 3.53 -2.06 -5.83
CA GLY A 22 4.21 -3.11 -5.07
C GLY A 22 3.58 -4.46 -5.35
N GLY A 23 4.38 -5.43 -5.82
CA GLY A 23 3.92 -6.79 -6.10
C GLY A 23 4.26 -7.72 -4.94
N TYR A 24 3.27 -8.50 -4.51
CA TYR A 24 3.42 -9.43 -3.39
C TYR A 24 2.83 -10.79 -3.78
N SER A 25 3.44 -11.86 -3.31
CA SER A 25 2.98 -13.20 -3.65
C SER A 25 1.61 -13.53 -3.08
N LYS A 26 1.23 -12.86 -1.99
CA LYS A 26 -0.07 -13.03 -1.35
C LYS A 26 -0.43 -11.76 -0.59
N PRO A 27 -1.73 -11.57 -0.28
CA PRO A 27 -2.16 -10.42 0.52
C PRO A 27 -1.54 -10.44 1.91
N SER A 28 -1.29 -9.25 2.45
CA SER A 28 -0.76 -9.04 3.79
C SER A 28 -1.79 -8.24 4.58
N ASP A 29 -1.97 -8.58 5.85
CA ASP A 29 -2.93 -7.86 6.71
C ASP A 29 -2.63 -6.37 6.77
N ASP A 30 -1.35 -6.00 6.85
CA ASP A 30 -0.94 -4.60 6.88
C ASP A 30 -1.34 -3.87 5.60
N LEU A 31 -1.14 -4.51 4.45
CA LEU A 31 -1.46 -3.90 3.16
C LEU A 31 -2.95 -3.87 2.93
N GLU A 32 -3.68 -4.93 3.31
CA GLU A 32 -5.13 -4.98 3.17
C GLU A 32 -5.80 -3.91 4.03
N GLU A 33 -5.26 -3.65 5.22
CA GLU A 33 -5.77 -2.59 6.07
C GLU A 33 -5.60 -1.22 5.40
N MET A 34 -4.47 -0.99 4.74
CA MET A 34 -4.25 0.26 4.01
C MET A 34 -5.20 0.40 2.82
N VAL A 35 -5.52 -0.70 2.14
CA VAL A 35 -6.54 -0.68 1.08
C VAL A 35 -7.89 -0.29 1.65
N LYS A 36 -8.26 -0.88 2.78
CA LYS A 36 -9.52 -0.57 3.46
C LYS A 36 -9.61 0.91 3.84
N ASN A 37 -8.49 1.50 4.23
CA ASN A 37 -8.43 2.90 4.64
C ASN A 37 -8.24 3.87 3.47
N GLY A 38 -8.22 3.35 2.24
CA GLY A 38 -8.12 4.20 1.05
C GLY A 38 -6.72 4.68 0.72
N LEU A 39 -5.69 4.12 1.35
CA LEU A 39 -4.30 4.50 1.10
C LEU A 39 -3.69 3.78 -0.09
N LEU A 40 -4.20 2.61 -0.42
CA LEU A 40 -3.75 1.79 -1.54
C LEU A 40 -4.94 1.29 -2.33
N THR A 41 -4.70 0.96 -3.60
CA THR A 41 -5.62 0.15 -4.39
C THR A 41 -4.99 -1.23 -4.57
N LYS A 42 -5.82 -2.22 -4.91
CA LYS A 42 -5.38 -3.60 -5.03
C LYS A 42 -5.89 -4.18 -6.33
N GLU A 43 -5.04 -4.93 -7.03
CA GLU A 43 -5.45 -5.62 -8.25
C GLU A 43 -4.70 -6.95 -8.35
N ALA A 44 -5.25 -7.87 -9.15
CA ALA A 44 -4.62 -9.15 -9.39
C ALA A 44 -3.46 -8.99 -10.37
N GLY A 45 -2.32 -9.59 -10.03
CA GLY A 45 -1.17 -9.59 -10.91
C GLY A 45 -1.24 -10.73 -11.93
N PRO A 46 -0.33 -10.74 -12.91
CA PRO A 46 -0.37 -11.71 -14.00
C PRO A 46 -0.02 -13.15 -13.60
N PHE A 47 0.60 -13.34 -12.44
CA PHE A 47 1.04 -14.66 -11.99
C PHE A 47 0.37 -15.10 -10.70
N GLY A 48 -0.85 -14.63 -10.46
CA GLY A 48 -1.56 -14.96 -9.23
C GLY A 48 -1.09 -14.14 -8.02
N ASP A 49 -0.20 -13.18 -8.23
CA ASP A 49 0.27 -12.27 -7.19
C ASP A 49 -0.73 -11.14 -7.00
N VAL A 50 -0.47 -10.32 -5.99
CA VAL A 50 -1.28 -9.16 -5.66
C VAL A 50 -0.46 -7.90 -5.92
N VAL A 51 -1.04 -6.94 -6.62
CA VAL A 51 -0.38 -5.66 -6.91
C VAL A 51 -1.11 -4.56 -6.15
N TYR A 52 -0.35 -3.80 -5.37
CA TYR A 52 -0.88 -2.63 -4.65
C TYR A 52 -0.31 -1.36 -5.28
N ARG A 53 -1.17 -0.35 -5.42
CA ARG A 53 -0.76 0.95 -5.95
C ARG A 53 -1.15 2.03 -4.95
N PRO A 54 -0.35 3.11 -4.82
CA PRO A 54 -0.68 4.18 -3.89
C PRO A 54 -1.79 5.05 -4.44
N THR A 55 -2.66 5.52 -3.55
CA THR A 55 -3.65 6.53 -3.88
C THR A 55 -3.08 7.91 -3.54
N ASN A 56 -3.77 8.97 -3.96
CA ASN A 56 -3.36 10.33 -3.57
C ASN A 56 -3.37 10.48 -2.04
N LYS A 57 -4.34 9.87 -1.39
CA LYS A 57 -4.41 9.87 0.07
C LYS A 57 -3.20 9.15 0.68
N GLY A 58 -2.81 8.00 0.11
CA GLY A 58 -1.66 7.25 0.58
C GLY A 58 -0.37 8.04 0.40
N ARG A 59 -0.22 8.71 -0.73
CA ARG A 59 0.97 9.54 -0.99
C ARG A 59 1.09 10.69 0.01
N GLY A 60 -0.04 11.21 0.48
CA GLY A 60 -0.07 12.28 1.45
C GLY A 60 0.46 11.89 2.83
N TYR A 61 0.53 10.59 3.13
CA TYR A 61 1.08 10.10 4.39
C TYR A 61 2.60 9.97 4.34
N ILE A 62 3.18 10.01 3.16
CA ILE A 62 4.61 9.86 2.94
C ILE A 62 5.11 11.16 2.31
N ASN A 63 5.96 11.87 3.01
CA ASN A 63 6.57 13.10 2.51
C ASN A 63 7.90 12.78 1.85
N PHE A 64 7.96 13.03 0.58
CA PHE A 64 9.19 12.89 -0.19
C PHE A 64 9.70 14.26 -0.61
#